data_d2c2d6dc5bc2b07ef2fa7cfac720fbe8
#
_entry.id   d2c2d6dc5bc2b07ef2fa7cfac720fbe8
#
_cell.length_a   1.000
_cell.length_b   1.000
_cell.length_c   1.000
_cell.angle_alpha   90.00
_cell.angle_beta   90.00
_cell.angle_gamma   90.00
#
_symmetry.space_group_name_H-M   'P 1'
#
loop_
_entity.id
_entity.type
_entity.pdbx_description
1 polymer ?
#
loop_
_entity_poly.entity_id
_entity_poly.type
_entity_poly.pdbx_seq_one_letter_code
_entity_poly.pdbx_strand_id
1 'polypeptide(L)'
;MYKRQDWKGDYIPVGAEKNRNEYRESGNRKGIYLYSEGVDKQDPAWGTIALVTSSTGQVSYRTSSKADSWNNAILNFWDDFSEDGVMVEREQPSDEDPMASLAVKKTIAPQATETFVFYLTWNFPNRKGWSSTIVGNYYSRQFADAWEVAEKVIPRMKQLEEETLLFVRSFLNSSYPETVKEAALFNLATLRSQTVFRLPSGHLVGWEGIMDRFGSCQGSCTHVWNYEMATPFLFGGLAQTMRDVEFNYATKENG
;
A
#
# COMPACT_ATOMS: atom_id res chain seq x y z
N MET A 1 3.88 -6.91 -10.48
CA MET A 1 4.77 -6.44 -9.44
C MET A 1 5.59 -5.24 -9.89
N TYR A 2 6.04 -4.46 -9.01
CA TYR A 2 6.45 -3.09 -9.07
C TYR A 2 7.71 -2.84 -9.92
N LYS A 3 7.62 -2.19 -11.07
CA LYS A 3 8.76 -1.49 -11.69
C LYS A 3 8.81 -0.07 -11.13
N ARG A 4 9.88 0.29 -10.44
CA ARG A 4 10.18 1.68 -10.14
C ARG A 4 10.87 2.29 -11.35
N GLN A 5 10.18 3.17 -12.06
CA GLN A 5 10.81 4.01 -13.07
C GLN A 5 11.51 5.16 -12.39
N ASP A 6 12.80 5.28 -12.62
CA ASP A 6 13.54 6.51 -12.38
C ASP A 6 14.05 7.07 -13.73
N TRP A 7 14.51 8.31 -13.72
CA TRP A 7 15.06 8.99 -14.91
C TRP A 7 16.29 8.31 -15.53
N LYS A 8 16.83 7.28 -14.90
CA LYS A 8 18.02 6.54 -15.31
C LYS A 8 17.78 5.07 -15.61
N GLY A 9 16.53 4.65 -15.60
CA GLY A 9 16.12 3.28 -15.80
C GLY A 9 15.43 2.69 -14.56
N ASP A 10 14.66 1.65 -14.79
CA ASP A 10 13.91 0.97 -13.77
C ASP A 10 14.84 0.23 -12.80
N TYR A 11 14.63 0.39 -11.49
CA TYR A 11 15.21 -0.54 -10.55
C TYR A 11 14.44 -1.86 -10.62
N ILE A 12 15.03 -2.83 -11.27
CA ILE A 12 14.50 -4.19 -11.30
C ILE A 12 15.38 -5.01 -10.36
N PRO A 13 14.83 -5.50 -9.23
CA PRO A 13 15.62 -6.36 -8.34
C PRO A 13 16.00 -7.67 -9.05
N VAL A 14 17.14 -8.21 -8.70
CA VAL A 14 17.58 -9.52 -9.18
C VAL A 14 16.55 -10.57 -8.78
N GLY A 15 16.14 -11.42 -9.70
CA GLY A 15 15.13 -12.44 -9.47
C GLY A 15 13.69 -12.00 -9.83
N ALA A 16 13.49 -10.75 -10.30
CA ALA A 16 12.16 -10.26 -10.67
C ALA A 16 11.56 -11.00 -11.88
N GLU A 17 12.36 -11.66 -12.70
CA GLU A 17 11.90 -12.54 -13.77
C GLU A 17 11.09 -13.74 -13.25
N LYS A 18 11.18 -14.03 -11.95
CA LYS A 18 10.38 -15.04 -11.27
C LYS A 18 9.19 -14.46 -10.50
N ASN A 19 8.72 -13.29 -10.87
CA ASN A 19 7.47 -12.75 -10.35
C ASN A 19 6.29 -13.61 -10.81
N ARG A 20 5.30 -13.76 -9.93
CA ARG A 20 4.13 -14.61 -10.12
C ARG A 20 2.85 -13.89 -9.74
N ASN A 21 1.79 -14.20 -10.46
CA ASN A 21 0.43 -13.85 -10.11
C ASN A 21 -0.36 -15.15 -9.97
N GLU A 22 -1.10 -15.27 -8.90
CA GLU A 22 -1.90 -16.44 -8.56
C GLU A 22 -3.34 -16.02 -8.23
N TYR A 23 -4.31 -16.68 -8.82
CA TYR A 23 -5.70 -16.49 -8.42
C TYR A 23 -5.98 -17.26 -7.14
N ARG A 24 -6.63 -16.59 -6.18
CA ARG A 24 -6.99 -17.15 -4.87
C ARG A 24 -8.44 -16.87 -4.52
N GLU A 25 -9.03 -17.79 -3.78
CA GLU A 25 -10.35 -17.63 -3.16
C GLU A 25 -10.30 -17.96 -1.68
N SER A 26 -11.01 -17.18 -0.86
CA SER A 26 -11.18 -17.42 0.57
C SER A 26 -12.55 -16.87 1.02
N GLY A 27 -13.49 -17.77 1.28
CA GLY A 27 -14.88 -17.39 1.58
C GLY A 27 -15.53 -16.65 0.40
N ASN A 28 -15.99 -15.43 0.63
CA ASN A 28 -16.55 -14.57 -0.43
C ASN A 28 -15.51 -13.68 -1.12
N ARG A 29 -14.24 -13.79 -0.75
CA ARG A 29 -13.14 -13.02 -1.34
C ARG A 29 -12.52 -13.79 -2.48
N LYS A 30 -12.38 -13.12 -3.62
CA LYS A 30 -11.77 -13.65 -4.84
C LYS A 30 -10.78 -12.62 -5.36
N GLY A 31 -9.63 -13.05 -5.82
CA GLY A 31 -8.64 -12.08 -6.27
C GLY A 31 -7.34 -12.67 -6.75
N ILE A 32 -6.42 -11.78 -7.02
CA ILE A 32 -5.09 -12.12 -7.53
C ILE A 32 -4.06 -11.74 -6.48
N TYR A 33 -3.21 -12.68 -6.16
CA TYR A 33 -2.07 -12.52 -5.29
C TYR A 33 -0.79 -12.41 -6.11
N LEU A 34 -0.02 -11.35 -5.90
CA LEU A 34 1.17 -11.03 -6.64
C LEU A 34 2.39 -11.17 -5.70
N TYR A 35 3.35 -11.98 -6.10
CA TYR A 35 4.53 -12.28 -5.30
C TYR A 35 5.76 -12.57 -6.17
N SER A 36 6.91 -12.77 -5.57
CA SER A 36 8.12 -13.18 -6.28
C SER A 36 8.71 -14.45 -5.69
N GLU A 37 9.11 -15.36 -6.55
CA GLU A 37 9.88 -16.57 -6.19
C GLU A 37 11.38 -16.35 -6.27
N GLY A 38 11.84 -15.27 -6.90
CA GLY A 38 13.25 -15.04 -7.18
C GLY A 38 13.88 -13.86 -6.46
N VAL A 39 13.12 -12.84 -6.13
CA VAL A 39 13.65 -11.68 -5.40
C VAL A 39 14.03 -12.08 -3.99
N ASP A 40 15.23 -11.67 -3.56
CA ASP A 40 15.73 -11.95 -2.21
C ASP A 40 14.72 -11.41 -1.17
N LYS A 41 14.38 -12.25 -0.19
CA LYS A 41 13.45 -11.90 0.88
C LYS A 41 13.89 -10.71 1.75
N GLN A 42 15.17 -10.36 1.70
CA GLN A 42 15.73 -9.19 2.38
C GLN A 42 15.82 -7.95 1.47
N ASP A 43 15.55 -8.09 0.17
CA ASP A 43 15.55 -6.94 -0.73
C ASP A 43 14.42 -5.96 -0.36
N PRO A 44 14.67 -4.64 -0.33
CA PRO A 44 13.63 -3.64 -0.09
C PRO A 44 12.45 -3.70 -1.08
N ALA A 45 12.66 -4.23 -2.26
CA ALA A 45 11.60 -4.43 -3.25
C ALA A 45 10.82 -5.74 -3.04
N TRP A 46 11.28 -6.62 -2.16
CA TRP A 46 10.55 -7.84 -1.83
C TRP A 46 9.27 -7.52 -1.04
N GLY A 47 8.19 -8.08 -1.49
CA GLY A 47 6.89 -7.91 -0.86
C GLY A 47 5.81 -8.60 -1.67
N THR A 48 4.57 -8.38 -1.27
CA THR A 48 3.39 -8.95 -1.90
C THR A 48 2.31 -7.90 -2.10
N ILE A 49 1.48 -8.09 -3.12
CA ILE A 49 0.30 -7.29 -3.38
C ILE A 49 -0.88 -8.24 -3.61
N ALA A 50 -2.09 -7.86 -3.25
CA ALA A 50 -3.29 -8.57 -3.66
C ALA A 50 -4.36 -7.59 -4.14
N LEU A 51 -4.98 -7.93 -5.27
CA LEU A 51 -6.17 -7.28 -5.80
C LEU A 51 -7.35 -8.21 -5.54
N VAL A 52 -8.27 -7.82 -4.67
CA VAL A 52 -9.33 -8.68 -4.16
C VAL A 52 -10.70 -8.02 -4.37
N THR A 53 -11.70 -8.80 -4.68
CA THR A 53 -13.10 -8.38 -4.66
C THR A 53 -13.92 -9.26 -3.72
N SER A 54 -14.91 -8.66 -3.06
CA SER A 54 -15.99 -9.35 -2.36
C SER A 54 -17.34 -9.18 -3.06
N SER A 55 -17.34 -8.57 -4.24
CA SER A 55 -18.55 -8.34 -5.02
C SER A 55 -19.17 -9.65 -5.49
N THR A 56 -20.48 -9.74 -5.40
CA THR A 56 -21.25 -10.85 -5.98
C THR A 56 -21.29 -10.72 -7.50
N GLY A 57 -21.32 -11.82 -8.23
CA GLY A 57 -21.35 -11.85 -9.70
C GLY A 57 -20.38 -12.89 -10.25
N GLN A 58 -20.31 -12.92 -11.57
CA GLN A 58 -19.33 -13.75 -12.26
C GLN A 58 -17.97 -13.08 -12.20
N VAL A 59 -17.01 -13.70 -11.54
CA VAL A 59 -15.62 -13.24 -11.47
C VAL A 59 -14.85 -13.94 -12.58
N SER A 60 -14.07 -13.17 -13.32
CA SER A 60 -13.09 -13.66 -14.30
C SER A 60 -11.76 -12.95 -14.11
N TYR A 61 -10.69 -13.57 -14.55
CA TYR A 61 -9.34 -13.06 -14.28
C TYR A 61 -8.36 -13.50 -15.37
N ARG A 62 -7.24 -12.80 -15.40
CA ARG A 62 -6.00 -13.20 -16.07
C ARG A 62 -4.86 -13.02 -15.10
N THR A 63 -4.00 -14.02 -14.97
CA THR A 63 -2.78 -13.92 -14.18
C THR A 63 -1.62 -13.39 -15.02
N SER A 64 -1.73 -13.42 -16.34
CA SER A 64 -0.74 -12.90 -17.27
C SER A 64 -1.38 -12.27 -18.50
N SER A 65 -0.75 -11.23 -19.03
CA SER A 65 -1.06 -10.64 -20.31
C SER A 65 0.23 -10.53 -21.12
N LYS A 66 0.30 -11.31 -22.19
CA LYS A 66 1.45 -11.28 -23.09
C LYS A 66 1.41 -10.03 -23.97
N ALA A 67 2.49 -9.26 -23.95
CA ALA A 67 2.72 -8.24 -24.96
C ALA A 67 3.44 -8.87 -26.17
N ASP A 68 2.91 -8.67 -27.35
CA ASP A 68 3.63 -8.94 -28.59
C ASP A 68 4.69 -7.87 -28.84
N SER A 69 5.39 -7.95 -29.97
CA SER A 69 6.52 -7.08 -30.32
C SER A 69 6.23 -5.57 -30.27
N TRP A 70 4.98 -5.16 -30.25
CA TRP A 70 4.51 -3.77 -30.20
C TRP A 70 3.84 -3.39 -28.87
N ASN A 71 4.04 -4.16 -27.82
CA ASN A 71 3.47 -3.90 -26.49
C ASN A 71 1.92 -3.76 -26.49
N ASN A 72 1.24 -4.63 -27.21
CA ASN A 72 -0.22 -4.60 -27.42
C ASN A 72 -1.03 -5.34 -26.33
N ALA A 73 -0.46 -5.58 -25.16
CA ALA A 73 -1.12 -6.29 -24.07
C ALA A 73 -2.48 -5.68 -23.68
N ILE A 74 -2.60 -4.35 -23.72
CA ILE A 74 -3.85 -3.63 -23.44
C ILE A 74 -4.89 -3.91 -24.53
N LEU A 75 -4.49 -3.96 -25.79
CA LEU A 75 -5.40 -4.28 -26.90
C LEU A 75 -5.90 -5.72 -26.78
N ASN A 76 -5.01 -6.66 -26.52
CA ASN A 76 -5.37 -8.06 -26.28
C ASN A 76 -6.33 -8.24 -25.09
N PHE A 77 -6.14 -7.45 -24.04
CA PHE A 77 -7.05 -7.41 -22.90
C PHE A 77 -8.43 -6.87 -23.35
N TRP A 78 -8.43 -5.74 -24.05
CA TRP A 78 -9.67 -5.09 -24.47
C TRP A 78 -10.48 -5.92 -25.45
N ASP A 79 -9.83 -6.53 -26.44
CA ASP A 79 -10.48 -7.37 -27.44
C ASP A 79 -11.22 -8.55 -26.79
N ASP A 80 -10.58 -9.23 -25.82
CA ASP A 80 -11.20 -10.32 -25.09
C ASP A 80 -12.33 -9.83 -24.15
N PHE A 81 -12.05 -8.81 -23.35
CA PHE A 81 -12.99 -8.30 -22.36
C PHE A 81 -14.22 -7.64 -22.97
N SER A 82 -14.05 -6.92 -24.09
CA SER A 82 -15.13 -6.18 -24.75
C SER A 82 -16.13 -7.08 -25.48
N GLU A 83 -15.77 -8.32 -25.79
CA GLU A 83 -16.63 -9.26 -26.50
C GLU A 83 -17.85 -9.65 -25.63
N ASP A 84 -17.61 -10.03 -24.38
CA ASP A 84 -18.67 -10.52 -23.52
C ASP A 84 -18.58 -10.08 -22.04
N GLY A 85 -17.54 -9.31 -21.66
CA GLY A 85 -17.26 -8.85 -20.29
C GLY A 85 -16.69 -9.94 -19.38
N VAL A 86 -16.13 -11.00 -19.97
CA VAL A 86 -15.46 -12.10 -19.25
C VAL A 86 -14.05 -12.24 -19.78
N MET A 87 -13.08 -12.39 -18.91
CA MET A 87 -11.69 -12.64 -19.31
C MET A 87 -11.39 -14.13 -19.36
N VAL A 88 -10.65 -14.55 -20.37
CA VAL A 88 -10.10 -15.89 -20.47
C VAL A 88 -8.74 -15.93 -19.79
N GLU A 89 -8.54 -16.88 -18.87
CA GLU A 89 -7.24 -17.09 -18.22
C GLU A 89 -6.15 -17.41 -19.24
N ARG A 90 -4.97 -16.90 -19.00
CA ARG A 90 -3.78 -17.20 -19.79
C ARG A 90 -2.64 -17.62 -18.87
N GLU A 91 -1.95 -18.69 -19.25
CA GLU A 91 -0.76 -19.13 -18.55
C GLU A 91 0.32 -18.04 -18.60
N GLN A 92 1.01 -17.88 -17.49
CA GLN A 92 2.09 -16.92 -17.37
C GLN A 92 3.33 -17.44 -18.12
N PRO A 93 3.87 -16.69 -19.08
CA PRO A 93 5.17 -17.00 -19.67
C PRO A 93 6.27 -16.94 -18.61
N SER A 94 7.28 -17.81 -18.72
CA SER A 94 8.34 -17.95 -17.74
C SER A 94 9.25 -16.74 -17.56
N ASP A 95 9.29 -15.83 -18.55
CA ASP A 95 10.32 -14.78 -18.65
C ASP A 95 9.75 -13.34 -18.69
N GLU A 96 8.47 -13.15 -18.40
CA GLU A 96 7.82 -11.83 -18.51
C GLU A 96 7.29 -11.33 -17.17
N ASP A 97 7.27 -10.00 -17.01
CA ASP A 97 6.56 -9.36 -15.90
C ASP A 97 5.05 -9.67 -16.03
N PRO A 98 4.47 -10.45 -15.13
CA PRO A 98 3.09 -10.85 -15.27
C PRO A 98 2.16 -9.69 -14.94
N MET A 99 1.38 -9.24 -15.92
CA MET A 99 0.33 -8.24 -15.73
C MET A 99 -1.00 -8.95 -15.52
N ALA A 100 -1.59 -8.79 -14.34
CA ALA A 100 -2.83 -9.43 -13.97
C ALA A 100 -4.04 -8.51 -14.14
N SER A 101 -5.21 -9.10 -14.38
CA SER A 101 -6.50 -8.41 -14.44
C SER A 101 -7.57 -9.20 -13.71
N LEU A 102 -8.48 -8.49 -13.04
CA LEU A 102 -9.63 -9.06 -12.33
C LEU A 102 -10.90 -8.33 -12.76
N ALA A 103 -11.93 -9.07 -13.15
CA ALA A 103 -13.21 -8.50 -13.54
C ALA A 103 -14.38 -9.15 -12.78
N VAL A 104 -15.45 -8.36 -12.63
CA VAL A 104 -16.72 -8.80 -12.07
C VAL A 104 -17.84 -8.40 -13.03
N LYS A 105 -18.61 -9.38 -13.51
CA LYS A 105 -19.76 -9.17 -14.39
C LYS A 105 -21.05 -9.39 -13.62
N LYS A 106 -22.00 -8.45 -13.75
CA LYS A 106 -23.34 -8.52 -13.16
C LYS A 106 -24.40 -8.11 -14.15
N THR A 107 -25.56 -8.70 -14.03
CA THR A 107 -26.78 -8.19 -14.68
C THR A 107 -27.46 -7.22 -13.72
N ILE A 108 -27.67 -5.99 -14.19
CA ILE A 108 -28.30 -4.91 -13.39
C ILE A 108 -29.73 -4.74 -13.91
N ALA A 109 -30.72 -4.87 -13.01
CA ALA A 109 -32.10 -4.66 -13.35
C ALA A 109 -32.38 -3.18 -13.75
N PRO A 110 -33.42 -2.91 -14.55
CA PRO A 110 -33.79 -1.54 -14.88
C PRO A 110 -34.00 -0.69 -13.62
N GLN A 111 -33.45 0.52 -13.62
CA GLN A 111 -33.50 1.49 -12.50
C GLN A 111 -32.79 1.04 -11.20
N ALA A 112 -32.11 -0.10 -11.20
CA ALA A 112 -31.28 -0.53 -10.09
C ALA A 112 -29.87 0.07 -10.17
N THR A 113 -29.21 0.16 -9.01
CA THR A 113 -27.80 0.54 -8.89
C THR A 113 -27.02 -0.62 -8.28
N GLU A 114 -25.87 -0.92 -8.83
CA GLU A 114 -24.95 -1.91 -8.31
C GLU A 114 -23.59 -1.30 -8.00
N THR A 115 -22.98 -1.75 -6.91
CA THR A 115 -21.64 -1.33 -6.52
C THR A 115 -20.67 -2.47 -6.71
N PHE A 116 -19.54 -2.18 -7.37
CA PHE A 116 -18.42 -3.10 -7.50
C PHE A 116 -17.30 -2.62 -6.58
N VAL A 117 -16.86 -3.49 -5.68
CA VAL A 117 -15.83 -3.16 -4.70
C VAL A 117 -14.58 -3.98 -4.97
N PHE A 118 -13.46 -3.29 -5.12
CA PHE A 118 -12.15 -3.90 -5.23
C PHE A 118 -11.26 -3.36 -4.11
N TYR A 119 -10.47 -4.24 -3.53
CA TYR A 119 -9.50 -3.92 -2.49
C TYR A 119 -8.10 -4.17 -3.02
N LEU A 120 -7.23 -3.19 -2.85
CA LEU A 120 -5.81 -3.33 -3.12
C LEU A 120 -5.08 -3.40 -1.78
N THR A 121 -4.47 -4.53 -1.48
CA THR A 121 -3.69 -4.74 -0.28
C THR A 121 -2.24 -5.00 -0.61
N TRP A 122 -1.33 -4.70 0.32
CA TRP A 122 0.11 -4.92 0.12
C TRP A 122 0.82 -5.22 1.44
N ASN A 123 1.95 -5.89 1.33
CA ASN A 123 2.89 -6.10 2.42
C ASN A 123 4.32 -6.04 1.90
N PHE A 124 5.07 -5.01 2.32
CA PHE A 124 6.49 -4.78 1.99
C PHE A 124 7.25 -4.60 3.30
N PRO A 125 7.82 -5.66 3.87
CA PRO A 125 8.43 -5.62 5.19
C PRO A 125 9.78 -4.89 5.22
N ASN A 126 10.52 -4.87 4.13
CA ASN A 126 11.93 -4.47 4.08
C ASN A 126 12.09 -2.98 3.76
N ARG A 127 11.63 -2.11 4.65
CA ARG A 127 11.88 -0.68 4.47
C ARG A 127 13.33 -0.35 4.79
N LYS A 128 14.01 0.34 3.88
CA LYS A 128 15.31 0.98 4.17
C LYS A 128 15.11 2.20 5.06
N GLY A 129 15.92 2.28 6.08
CA GLY A 129 16.14 3.47 6.86
C GLY A 129 17.38 4.24 6.41
N TRP A 130 17.95 5.00 7.32
CA TRP A 130 19.24 5.66 7.16
C TRP A 130 20.37 4.65 7.08
N SER A 131 21.50 5.06 6.48
CA SER A 131 22.69 4.22 6.32
C SER A 131 22.43 2.90 5.57
N SER A 132 21.44 2.89 4.70
CA SER A 132 21.02 1.69 3.94
C SER A 132 20.59 0.49 4.80
N THR A 133 20.40 0.68 6.10
CA THR A 133 19.95 -0.38 7.01
C THR A 133 18.47 -0.68 6.77
N ILE A 134 18.12 -1.96 6.77
CA ILE A 134 16.71 -2.39 6.74
C ILE A 134 16.14 -2.21 8.14
N VAL A 135 15.19 -1.31 8.29
CA VAL A 135 14.52 -1.00 9.55
C VAL A 135 13.11 -1.61 9.65
N GLY A 136 12.52 -1.94 8.52
CA GLY A 136 11.21 -2.56 8.45
C GLY A 136 10.02 -1.60 8.65
N ASN A 137 8.83 -2.17 8.66
CA ASN A 137 7.56 -1.47 8.86
C ASN A 137 6.75 -2.12 9.98
N TYR A 138 6.08 -1.32 10.81
CA TYR A 138 5.25 -1.82 11.91
C TYR A 138 4.11 -2.73 11.45
N TYR A 139 3.44 -2.38 10.35
CA TYR A 139 2.30 -3.14 9.87
C TYR A 139 2.69 -4.57 9.43
N SER A 140 3.92 -4.77 8.96
CA SER A 140 4.40 -6.10 8.54
C SER A 140 4.57 -7.10 9.71
N ARG A 141 4.50 -6.62 10.96
CA ARG A 141 4.42 -7.50 12.14
C ARG A 141 3.02 -8.07 12.39
N GLN A 142 2.01 -7.46 11.80
CA GLN A 142 0.61 -7.83 12.01
C GLN A 142 0.10 -8.79 10.95
N PHE A 143 0.76 -8.80 9.79
CA PHE A 143 0.36 -9.56 8.61
C PHE A 143 1.58 -10.20 7.96
N ALA A 144 1.46 -11.48 7.62
CA ALA A 144 2.54 -12.21 6.94
C ALA A 144 2.68 -11.78 5.47
N ASP A 145 1.57 -11.49 4.80
CA ASP A 145 1.53 -11.10 3.39
C ASP A 145 0.28 -10.26 3.05
N ALA A 146 0.16 -9.86 1.79
CA ALA A 146 -0.96 -9.05 1.33
C ALA A 146 -2.30 -9.79 1.33
N TRP A 147 -2.29 -11.11 1.16
CA TRP A 147 -3.52 -11.89 1.21
C TRP A 147 -4.07 -11.96 2.63
N GLU A 148 -3.21 -12.16 3.61
CA GLU A 148 -3.60 -12.11 5.03
C GLU A 148 -4.12 -10.71 5.43
N VAL A 149 -3.55 -9.63 4.88
CA VAL A 149 -4.13 -8.27 5.03
C VAL A 149 -5.58 -8.26 4.54
N ALA A 150 -5.84 -8.79 3.34
CA ALA A 150 -7.19 -8.85 2.80
C ALA A 150 -8.12 -9.68 3.68
N GLU A 151 -7.66 -10.84 4.15
CA GLU A 151 -8.46 -11.73 5.01
C GLU A 151 -8.85 -11.12 6.35
N LYS A 152 -7.92 -10.41 6.98
CA LYS A 152 -8.14 -9.82 8.32
C LYS A 152 -8.81 -8.45 8.28
N VAL A 153 -8.57 -7.64 7.22
CA VAL A 153 -9.01 -6.25 7.17
C VAL A 153 -10.35 -6.09 6.45
N ILE A 154 -10.58 -6.79 5.33
CA ILE A 154 -11.84 -6.64 4.57
C ILE A 154 -13.09 -6.87 5.44
N PRO A 155 -13.16 -7.88 6.31
CA PRO A 155 -14.33 -8.06 7.19
C PRO A 155 -14.60 -6.90 8.14
N ARG A 156 -13.59 -6.08 8.40
CA ARG A 156 -13.65 -4.93 9.31
C ARG A 156 -13.82 -3.59 8.58
N MET A 157 -13.87 -3.58 7.25
CA MET A 157 -13.88 -2.33 6.49
C MET A 157 -15.01 -1.40 6.90
N LYS A 158 -16.23 -1.93 7.12
CA LYS A 158 -17.37 -1.12 7.57
C LYS A 158 -17.09 -0.45 8.92
N GLN A 159 -16.54 -1.20 9.87
CA GLN A 159 -16.17 -0.66 11.19
C GLN A 159 -15.09 0.43 11.04
N LEU A 160 -14.05 0.18 10.24
CA LEU A 160 -12.95 1.13 10.02
C LEU A 160 -13.43 2.41 9.34
N GLU A 161 -14.37 2.30 8.41
CA GLU A 161 -15.01 3.45 7.78
C GLU A 161 -15.82 4.26 8.80
N GLU A 162 -16.68 3.60 9.58
CA GLU A 162 -17.48 4.23 10.62
C GLU A 162 -16.60 4.96 11.66
N GLU A 163 -15.54 4.32 12.14
CA GLU A 163 -14.57 4.92 13.07
C GLU A 163 -13.87 6.14 12.46
N THR A 164 -13.44 6.04 11.20
CA THR A 164 -12.80 7.15 10.47
C THR A 164 -13.75 8.34 10.31
N LEU A 165 -14.98 8.07 9.88
CA LEU A 165 -16.00 9.11 9.72
C LEU A 165 -16.41 9.72 11.06
N LEU A 166 -16.48 8.92 12.12
CA LEU A 166 -16.75 9.42 13.47
C LEU A 166 -15.65 10.38 13.93
N PHE A 167 -14.37 10.00 13.75
CA PHE A 167 -13.24 10.88 14.08
C PHE A 167 -13.32 12.21 13.33
N VAL A 168 -13.45 12.16 12.00
CA VAL A 168 -13.50 13.37 11.17
C VAL A 168 -14.69 14.27 11.55
N ARG A 169 -15.89 13.70 11.69
CA ARG A 169 -17.08 14.46 12.06
C ARG A 169 -16.96 15.07 13.45
N SER A 170 -16.47 14.31 14.43
CA SER A 170 -16.28 14.81 15.80
C SER A 170 -15.29 15.97 15.83
N PHE A 171 -14.21 15.87 15.06
CA PHE A 171 -13.21 16.93 14.97
C PHE A 171 -13.76 18.18 14.26
N LEU A 172 -14.42 18.03 13.11
CA LEU A 172 -15.03 19.13 12.38
C LEU A 172 -16.13 19.86 13.18
N ASN A 173 -16.92 19.11 13.96
CA ASN A 173 -17.99 19.66 14.80
C ASN A 173 -17.50 20.16 16.18
N SER A 174 -16.21 20.08 16.44
CA SER A 174 -15.64 20.59 17.69
C SER A 174 -15.71 22.12 17.78
N SER A 175 -15.53 22.66 18.98
CA SER A 175 -15.54 24.12 19.22
C SER A 175 -14.24 24.84 18.84
N TYR A 176 -13.27 24.14 18.25
CA TYR A 176 -12.05 24.78 17.76
C TYR A 176 -12.33 25.73 16.60
N PRO A 177 -11.58 26.84 16.46
CA PRO A 177 -11.67 27.71 15.30
C PRO A 177 -11.42 26.95 13.99
N GLU A 178 -12.12 27.32 12.91
CA GLU A 178 -11.99 26.66 11.60
C GLU A 178 -10.53 26.58 11.11
N THR A 179 -9.78 27.67 11.26
CA THR A 179 -8.36 27.70 10.89
C THR A 179 -7.53 26.64 11.61
N VAL A 180 -7.84 26.36 12.87
CA VAL A 180 -7.14 25.31 13.67
C VAL A 180 -7.52 23.92 13.16
N LYS A 181 -8.82 23.70 12.89
CA LYS A 181 -9.29 22.42 12.35
C LYS A 181 -8.68 22.13 10.98
N GLU A 182 -8.68 23.12 10.10
CA GLU A 182 -8.10 23.01 8.77
C GLU A 182 -6.60 22.71 8.83
N ALA A 183 -5.82 23.47 9.61
CA ALA A 183 -4.39 23.28 9.75
C ALA A 183 -4.06 21.87 10.30
N ALA A 184 -4.79 21.39 11.30
CA ALA A 184 -4.57 20.08 11.88
C ALA A 184 -4.92 18.94 10.91
N LEU A 185 -6.04 19.02 10.21
CA LEU A 185 -6.45 17.99 9.24
C LEU A 185 -5.51 17.91 8.04
N PHE A 186 -5.06 19.03 7.50
CA PHE A 186 -4.09 19.03 6.41
C PHE A 186 -2.74 18.47 6.86
N ASN A 187 -2.31 18.78 8.07
CA ASN A 187 -1.06 18.25 8.60
C ASN A 187 -1.10 16.72 8.77
N LEU A 188 -2.28 16.12 8.98
CA LEU A 188 -2.41 14.65 9.04
C LEU A 188 -2.02 13.94 7.74
N ALA A 189 -1.98 14.64 6.61
CA ALA A 189 -1.55 14.06 5.35
C ALA A 189 -0.13 13.49 5.40
N THR A 190 0.74 14.04 6.24
CA THR A 190 2.12 13.56 6.41
C THR A 190 2.17 12.14 6.96
N LEU A 191 1.23 11.75 7.83
CA LEU A 191 1.12 10.38 8.36
C LEU A 191 0.81 9.33 7.28
N ARG A 192 0.32 9.76 6.12
CA ARG A 192 0.00 8.93 4.95
C ARG A 192 1.06 9.02 3.85
N SER A 193 2.09 9.80 4.08
CA SER A 193 3.22 9.96 3.15
C SER A 193 4.36 9.01 3.52
N GLN A 194 5.39 8.98 2.68
CA GLN A 194 6.63 8.27 3.00
C GLN A 194 7.56 9.08 3.92
N THR A 195 7.23 10.33 4.20
CA THR A 195 8.01 11.22 5.08
C THR A 195 8.00 10.70 6.52
N VAL A 196 6.90 10.10 6.95
CA VAL A 196 6.75 9.56 8.31
C VAL A 196 6.42 8.08 8.25
N PHE A 197 7.03 7.31 9.14
CA PHE A 197 6.80 5.87 9.20
C PHE A 197 7.01 5.31 10.59
N ARG A 198 6.36 4.18 10.86
CA ARG A 198 6.44 3.50 12.14
C ARG A 198 7.33 2.27 12.04
N LEU A 199 8.34 2.21 12.89
CA LEU A 199 9.26 1.08 12.98
C LEU A 199 8.59 -0.15 13.61
N PRO A 200 9.11 -1.36 13.39
CA PRO A 200 8.63 -2.58 14.05
C PRO A 200 8.61 -2.48 15.58
N SER A 201 9.51 -1.70 16.17
CA SER A 201 9.54 -1.41 17.61
C SER A 201 8.32 -0.60 18.11
N GLY A 202 7.59 0.04 17.20
CA GLY A 202 6.49 0.93 17.51
C GLY A 202 6.83 2.42 17.45
N HIS A 203 8.12 2.77 17.39
CA HIS A 203 8.55 4.15 17.30
C HIS A 203 8.18 4.78 15.97
N LEU A 204 7.67 6.00 16.02
CA LEU A 204 7.43 6.83 14.85
C LEU A 204 8.70 7.63 14.55
N VAL A 205 9.11 7.62 13.31
CA VAL A 205 10.27 8.38 12.82
C VAL A 205 9.90 9.11 11.53
N GLY A 206 10.65 10.15 11.18
CA GLY A 206 10.36 10.93 10.00
C GLY A 206 11.62 11.36 9.27
N TRP A 207 11.44 11.72 7.99
CA TRP A 207 12.48 12.24 7.10
C TRP A 207 12.05 13.61 6.58
N GLU A 208 13.00 14.47 6.31
CA GLU A 208 12.71 15.77 5.72
C GLU A 208 12.10 15.68 4.34
N GLY A 209 12.71 14.89 3.49
CA GLY A 209 12.26 14.68 2.12
C GLY A 209 12.59 13.28 1.68
N ILE A 210 11.92 12.83 0.64
CA ILE A 210 12.03 11.46 0.21
C ILE A 210 12.08 11.36 -1.30
N MET A 211 13.08 10.62 -1.75
CA MET A 211 13.20 10.10 -3.10
C MET A 211 13.09 8.58 -3.06
N ASP A 212 12.99 7.94 -4.20
CA ASP A 212 12.84 6.48 -4.28
C ASP A 212 13.91 5.69 -3.53
N ARG A 213 15.12 6.21 -3.45
CA ARG A 213 16.28 5.49 -2.93
C ARG A 213 16.83 6.03 -1.63
N PHE A 214 16.51 7.27 -1.29
CA PHE A 214 17.01 7.91 -0.09
C PHE A 214 16.11 9.07 0.35
N GLY A 215 16.20 9.44 1.61
CA GLY A 215 15.59 10.62 2.17
C GLY A 215 16.64 11.57 2.72
N SER A 216 16.25 12.81 2.92
CA SER A 216 17.05 13.82 3.61
C SER A 216 16.74 13.84 5.10
N CYS A 217 17.69 14.27 5.90
CA CYS A 217 17.54 14.41 7.36
C CYS A 217 16.99 13.14 8.00
N GLN A 218 17.77 12.13 7.91
CA GLN A 218 17.44 10.78 8.34
C GLN A 218 17.15 10.72 9.84
N GLY A 219 16.01 10.12 10.19
CA GLY A 219 15.72 9.75 11.56
C GLY A 219 15.31 10.90 12.46
N SER A 220 14.22 11.60 12.16
CA SER A 220 13.58 12.58 13.07
C SER A 220 14.38 13.87 13.27
N CYS A 221 14.87 14.43 12.19
CA CYS A 221 15.46 15.75 12.19
C CYS A 221 14.48 16.81 12.70
N THR A 222 14.98 17.84 13.39
CA THR A 222 14.18 18.84 14.11
C THR A 222 13.10 19.51 13.24
N HIS A 223 13.37 19.80 11.97
CA HIS A 223 12.35 20.41 11.12
C HIS A 223 11.30 19.42 10.59
N VAL A 224 11.53 18.13 10.64
CA VAL A 224 10.49 17.12 10.39
C VAL A 224 9.33 17.27 11.38
N TRP A 225 9.59 17.73 12.58
CA TRP A 225 8.57 18.00 13.58
C TRP A 225 7.57 19.08 13.17
N ASN A 226 8.00 20.04 12.37
CA ASN A 226 7.10 21.05 11.84
C ASN A 226 6.06 20.46 10.89
N TYR A 227 6.39 19.34 10.24
CA TYR A 227 5.44 18.60 9.40
C TYR A 227 4.48 17.74 10.24
N GLU A 228 4.83 17.48 11.50
CA GLU A 228 4.11 16.58 12.40
C GLU A 228 3.39 17.31 13.54
N MET A 229 3.07 18.58 13.37
CA MET A 229 2.45 19.39 14.42
C MET A 229 1.08 18.88 14.88
N ALA A 230 0.33 18.22 13.99
CA ALA A 230 -0.94 17.63 14.36
C ALA A 230 -0.79 16.33 15.17
N THR A 231 0.32 15.62 15.05
CA THR A 231 0.54 14.34 15.72
C THR A 231 0.52 14.45 17.24
N PRO A 232 1.19 15.41 17.89
CA PRO A 232 1.09 15.61 19.34
C PRO A 232 -0.33 15.92 19.82
N PHE A 233 -1.07 16.65 19.00
CA PHE A 233 -2.42 17.08 19.33
C PHE A 233 -3.46 15.96 19.19
N LEU A 234 -3.37 15.18 18.10
CA LEU A 234 -4.35 14.16 17.75
C LEU A 234 -3.93 12.74 18.15
N PHE A 235 -2.65 12.47 18.17
CA PHE A 235 -2.08 11.14 18.42
C PHE A 235 -0.89 11.18 19.39
N GLY A 236 -1.14 11.65 20.60
CA GLY A 236 -0.10 11.88 21.63
C GLY A 236 0.79 10.66 21.88
N GLY A 237 0.25 9.45 21.83
CA GLY A 237 1.05 8.23 21.96
C GLY A 237 2.10 8.05 20.86
N LEU A 238 1.79 8.39 19.60
CA LEU A 238 2.78 8.38 18.52
C LEU A 238 3.83 9.47 18.71
N ALA A 239 3.41 10.68 19.08
CA ALA A 239 4.32 11.77 19.35
C ALA A 239 5.30 11.45 20.48
N GLN A 240 4.86 10.78 21.54
CA GLN A 240 5.75 10.32 22.62
C GLN A 240 6.84 9.38 22.09
N THR A 241 6.51 8.47 21.16
CA THR A 241 7.52 7.59 20.57
C THR A 241 8.55 8.32 19.72
N MET A 242 8.17 9.41 19.04
CA MET A 242 9.13 10.28 18.34
C MET A 242 10.10 10.96 19.31
N ARG A 243 9.58 11.46 20.43
CA ARG A 243 10.40 12.09 21.47
C ARG A 243 11.33 11.09 22.16
N ASP A 244 10.85 9.87 22.34
CA ASP A 244 11.68 8.79 22.87
C ASP A 244 12.90 8.53 21.99
N VAL A 245 12.70 8.45 20.66
CA VAL A 245 13.81 8.31 19.71
C VAL A 245 14.80 9.47 19.84
N GLU A 246 14.31 10.70 19.92
CA GLU A 246 15.16 11.88 19.99
C GLU A 246 15.97 11.92 21.28
N PHE A 247 15.31 11.85 22.44
CA PHE A 247 15.96 12.09 23.71
C PHE A 247 16.75 10.88 24.21
N ASN A 248 16.31 9.67 23.93
CA ASN A 248 16.92 8.46 24.49
C ASN A 248 17.87 7.74 23.52
N TYR A 249 17.77 7.98 22.21
CA TYR A 249 18.61 7.28 21.23
C TYR A 249 19.44 8.22 20.35
N ALA A 250 18.93 9.38 19.98
CA ALA A 250 19.62 10.28 19.06
C ALA A 250 20.46 11.35 19.76
N THR A 251 20.15 11.70 21.00
CA THR A 251 20.88 12.70 21.80
C THR A 251 22.01 12.03 22.57
N LYS A 252 23.21 12.59 22.47
CA LYS A 252 24.38 12.16 23.26
C LYS A 252 24.31 12.68 24.69
N GLU A 253 25.16 12.12 25.60
CA GLU A 253 25.21 12.53 27.01
C GLU A 253 25.52 14.02 27.22
N ASN A 254 26.17 14.65 26.25
CA ASN A 254 26.50 16.09 26.29
C ASN A 254 25.53 16.97 25.49
N GLY A 255 24.42 16.43 25.07
CA GLY A 255 23.41 17.13 24.27
C GLY A 255 23.61 17.11 22.74
#